data_5bc4b2882ba19d32fde908e192357d0e
#
_entry.id   5bc4b2882ba19d32fde908e192357d0e
#
_cell.length_a   1.000
_cell.length_b   1.000
_cell.length_c   1.000
_cell.angle_alpha   90.00
_cell.angle_beta   90.00
_cell.angle_gamma   90.00
#
_symmetry.space_group_name_H-M   'P 1'
#
loop_
_entity.id
_entity.type
_entity.pdbx_description
1 polymer ?
#
loop_
_entity_poly.entity_id
_entity_poly.type
_entity_poly.pdbx_seq_one_letter_code
_entity_poly.pdbx_strand_id
1 'polypeptide(L)'
;MKIKFCGAATGVTGSCHLLSTENHKILLDCGQFQGGKAQDALNEEPFPFDPAEIECVVLSHAHIDHCGRLPLLVKRGFRGAIYCTDATADLLEVMLKDSGFIHEKEAEWQSRKNERAGRKPVEPLYTVKDSEETLKYVRPVMYDQLFEINDEMKVVFNDAGHILGSAIIELWTAEDDNVYKTVFSGDLGVLDRPILRDPTIIKKADYVIMESTYGNRLHPENATSIEQLLDIVIKTTGR
;
A
#
# COMPACT_ATOMS: atom_id res chain seq x y z
N MET A 1 -21.79 -0.70 8.24
CA MET A 1 -20.39 -0.60 7.76
C MET A 1 -19.75 0.71 8.25
N LYS A 2 -18.49 0.68 8.67
CA LYS A 2 -17.70 1.86 9.08
C LYS A 2 -16.34 1.82 8.36
N ILE A 3 -15.85 2.98 7.93
CA ILE A 3 -14.51 3.14 7.35
C ILE A 3 -13.74 4.12 8.23
N LYS A 4 -12.56 3.69 8.72
CA LYS A 4 -11.64 4.51 9.50
C LYS A 4 -10.36 4.70 8.69
N PHE A 5 -10.06 5.93 8.34
CA PHE A 5 -8.80 6.28 7.69
C PHE A 5 -7.69 6.31 8.74
N CYS A 6 -6.75 5.38 8.63
CA CYS A 6 -5.64 5.20 9.56
C CYS A 6 -4.31 5.77 9.01
N GLY A 7 -4.33 6.31 7.82
CA GLY A 7 -3.24 6.98 7.12
C GLY A 7 -3.70 7.50 5.77
N ALA A 8 -2.83 8.24 5.06
CA ALA A 8 -3.07 8.86 3.75
C ALA A 8 -4.34 9.75 3.64
N ALA A 9 -4.87 10.25 4.76
CA ALA A 9 -6.06 11.11 4.78
C ALA A 9 -5.73 12.61 4.84
N THR A 10 -4.60 12.96 5.45
CA THR A 10 -4.09 14.33 5.57
C THR A 10 -2.70 14.50 4.96
N GLY A 11 -2.22 13.48 4.27
CA GLY A 11 -0.93 13.40 3.59
C GLY A 11 -1.00 12.36 2.48
N VAL A 12 0.09 12.22 1.72
CA VAL A 12 0.15 11.37 0.53
C VAL A 12 0.45 9.91 0.88
N THR A 13 1.26 9.64 1.91
CA THR A 13 1.81 8.31 2.20
C THR A 13 1.18 7.64 3.40
N GLY A 14 1.42 6.34 3.56
CA GLY A 14 0.92 5.54 4.68
C GLY A 14 -0.52 5.07 4.48
N SER A 15 -0.89 4.69 3.23
CA SER A 15 -2.22 4.16 2.92
C SER A 15 -2.60 3.01 3.84
N CYS A 16 -3.66 3.20 4.63
CA CYS A 16 -4.16 2.21 5.57
C CYS A 16 -5.58 2.59 5.99
N HIS A 17 -6.56 1.79 5.61
CA HIS A 17 -7.96 2.07 5.88
C HIS A 17 -8.63 0.85 6.49
N LEU A 18 -9.16 1.00 7.70
CA LEU A 18 -9.91 -0.05 8.38
C LEU A 18 -11.38 0.01 7.97
N LEU A 19 -11.86 -1.03 7.33
CA LEU A 19 -13.27 -1.26 7.06
C LEU A 19 -13.80 -2.29 8.06
N SER A 20 -14.91 -1.97 8.70
CA SER A 20 -15.53 -2.84 9.70
C SER A 20 -17.06 -2.90 9.53
N THR A 21 -17.60 -4.10 9.67
CA THR A 21 -19.01 -4.38 9.95
C THR A 21 -19.22 -4.66 11.44
N GLU A 22 -20.34 -5.24 11.84
CA GLU A 22 -20.53 -5.72 13.21
C GLU A 22 -19.63 -6.91 13.52
N ASN A 23 -19.39 -7.79 12.52
CA ASN A 23 -18.73 -9.08 12.72
C ASN A 23 -17.30 -9.10 12.21
N HIS A 24 -16.94 -8.28 11.21
CA HIS A 24 -15.73 -8.38 10.42
C HIS A 24 -14.89 -7.10 10.41
N LYS A 25 -13.56 -7.26 10.39
CA LYS A 25 -12.60 -6.16 10.28
C LYS A 25 -11.55 -6.51 9.24
N ILE A 26 -11.44 -5.71 8.19
CA ILE A 26 -10.43 -5.86 7.15
C ILE A 26 -9.66 -4.56 6.94
N LEU A 27 -8.46 -4.66 6.38
CA LEU A 27 -7.69 -3.50 5.95
C LEU A 27 -7.68 -3.38 4.43
N LEU A 28 -7.83 -2.17 3.94
CA LEU A 28 -7.43 -1.76 2.59
C LEU A 28 -6.06 -1.09 2.73
N ASP A 29 -5.02 -1.74 2.22
CA ASP A 29 -3.61 -1.40 2.39
C ASP A 29 -3.08 -1.39 3.84
N CYS A 30 -1.76 -1.38 3.99
CA CYS A 30 -1.05 -1.21 5.25
C CYS A 30 0.34 -0.61 4.98
N GLY A 31 0.36 0.66 4.57
CA GLY A 31 1.50 1.37 4.05
C GLY A 31 2.35 2.07 5.10
N GLN A 32 3.59 2.35 4.71
CA GLN A 32 4.56 3.10 5.50
C GLN A 32 4.42 4.59 5.24
N PHE A 33 4.47 5.39 6.29
CA PHE A 33 4.57 6.84 6.17
C PHE A 33 5.96 7.23 5.69
N GLN A 34 6.04 8.15 4.74
CA GLN A 34 7.26 8.68 4.14
C GLN A 34 7.13 10.18 3.93
N GLY A 35 8.24 10.92 3.95
CA GLY A 35 8.20 12.37 3.65
C GLY A 35 8.94 13.23 4.67
N GLY A 36 9.85 12.62 5.45
CA GLY A 36 10.72 13.27 6.40
C GLY A 36 10.43 12.92 7.85
N LYS A 37 11.28 13.36 8.76
CA LYS A 37 11.34 12.89 10.15
C LYS A 37 10.01 12.85 10.91
N ALA A 38 9.13 13.80 10.66
CA ALA A 38 7.83 13.86 11.34
C ALA A 38 6.87 12.77 10.82
N GLN A 39 6.88 12.52 9.52
CA GLN A 39 6.10 11.46 8.90
C GLN A 39 6.70 10.09 9.21
N ASP A 40 8.02 9.95 9.10
CA ASP A 40 8.71 8.70 9.38
C ASP A 40 8.47 8.22 10.82
N ALA A 41 8.39 9.14 11.80
CA ALA A 41 8.10 8.83 13.20
C ALA A 41 6.71 8.18 13.42
N LEU A 42 5.73 8.43 12.55
CA LEU A 42 4.40 7.81 12.62
C LEU A 42 4.45 6.29 12.42
N ASN A 43 5.50 5.76 11.78
CA ASN A 43 5.67 4.32 11.61
C ASN A 43 5.96 3.58 12.93
N GLU A 44 6.50 4.26 13.93
CA GLU A 44 6.80 3.71 15.25
C GLU A 44 5.57 3.70 16.16
N GLU A 45 4.56 4.51 15.86
CA GLU A 45 3.33 4.59 16.64
C GLU A 45 2.52 3.28 16.58
N PRO A 46 1.77 2.95 17.66
CA PRO A 46 0.85 1.83 17.63
C PRO A 46 -0.19 1.98 16.51
N PHE A 47 -0.60 0.86 15.92
CA PHE A 47 -1.78 0.88 15.04
C PHE A 47 -3.01 1.39 15.82
N PRO A 48 -3.90 2.19 15.19
CA PRO A 48 -5.11 2.69 15.86
C PRO A 48 -6.24 1.62 15.92
N PHE A 49 -5.87 0.36 15.84
CA PHE A 49 -6.69 -0.86 15.93
C PHE A 49 -5.83 -2.01 16.47
N ASP A 50 -6.44 -3.09 16.91
CA ASP A 50 -5.73 -4.32 17.30
C ASP A 50 -5.40 -5.16 16.04
N PRO A 51 -4.11 -5.38 15.68
CA PRO A 51 -3.74 -6.24 14.55
C PRO A 51 -4.27 -7.67 14.63
N ALA A 52 -4.47 -8.22 15.83
CA ALA A 52 -4.97 -9.58 16.02
C ALA A 52 -6.46 -9.73 15.64
N GLU A 53 -7.22 -8.62 15.61
CA GLU A 53 -8.63 -8.62 15.23
C GLU A 53 -8.84 -8.46 13.70
N ILE A 54 -7.79 -8.22 12.92
CA ILE A 54 -7.88 -8.03 11.48
C ILE A 54 -7.92 -9.39 10.79
N GLU A 55 -8.99 -9.67 10.06
CA GLU A 55 -9.18 -10.93 9.35
C GLU A 55 -8.33 -11.04 8.09
N CYS A 56 -8.23 -9.96 7.34
CA CYS A 56 -7.38 -9.92 6.15
C CYS A 56 -6.98 -8.49 5.77
N VAL A 57 -5.97 -8.42 4.90
CA VAL A 57 -5.60 -7.20 4.18
C VAL A 57 -5.94 -7.41 2.71
N VAL A 58 -6.59 -6.45 2.08
CA VAL A 58 -6.81 -6.36 0.64
C VAL A 58 -5.87 -5.27 0.12
N LEU A 59 -4.79 -5.69 -0.54
CA LEU A 59 -3.68 -4.83 -0.90
C LEU A 59 -3.80 -4.38 -2.35
N SER A 60 -3.78 -3.06 -2.57
CA SER A 60 -3.89 -2.47 -3.90
C SER A 60 -2.65 -2.70 -4.76
N HIS A 61 -1.44 -2.50 -4.23
CA HIS A 61 -0.19 -2.68 -4.95
C HIS A 61 1.04 -2.69 -4.01
N ALA A 62 2.24 -2.89 -4.58
CA ALA A 62 3.46 -3.16 -3.81
C ALA A 62 4.32 -1.92 -3.50
N HIS A 63 3.86 -0.68 -3.71
CA HIS A 63 4.62 0.47 -3.22
C HIS A 63 4.68 0.49 -1.69
N ILE A 64 5.79 0.96 -1.14
CA ILE A 64 6.06 0.90 0.31
C ILE A 64 5.04 1.70 1.12
N ASP A 65 4.52 2.79 0.60
CA ASP A 65 3.47 3.57 1.25
C ASP A 65 2.07 2.92 1.19
N HIS A 66 1.96 1.73 0.55
CA HIS A 66 0.75 0.88 0.54
C HIS A 66 0.98 -0.47 1.23
N CYS A 67 2.21 -1.01 1.25
CA CYS A 67 2.50 -2.33 1.81
C CYS A 67 3.54 -2.34 2.94
N GLY A 68 4.29 -1.25 3.13
CA GLY A 68 5.52 -1.23 3.92
C GLY A 68 5.37 -1.49 5.41
N ARG A 69 4.16 -1.43 5.99
CA ARG A 69 3.93 -1.82 7.39
C ARG A 69 3.30 -3.21 7.56
N LEU A 70 3.16 -3.99 6.49
CA LEU A 70 2.70 -5.38 6.59
C LEU A 70 3.59 -6.24 7.51
N PRO A 71 4.95 -6.15 7.46
CA PRO A 71 5.78 -6.92 8.39
C PRO A 71 5.60 -6.49 9.84
N LEU A 72 5.39 -5.21 10.10
CA LEU A 72 5.09 -4.70 11.42
C LEU A 72 3.71 -5.18 11.90
N LEU A 73 2.71 -5.23 11.02
CA LEU A 73 1.37 -5.73 11.30
C LEU A 73 1.43 -7.20 11.75
N VAL A 74 2.15 -8.06 11.01
CA VAL A 74 2.37 -9.48 11.36
C VAL A 74 3.14 -9.61 12.66
N LYS A 75 4.23 -8.83 12.85
CA LYS A 75 5.02 -8.79 14.09
C LYS A 75 4.15 -8.45 15.31
N ARG A 76 3.13 -7.62 15.12
CA ARG A 76 2.20 -7.18 16.17
C ARG A 76 0.93 -8.04 16.32
N GLY A 77 0.88 -9.21 15.68
CA GLY A 77 -0.15 -10.20 15.97
C GLY A 77 -1.14 -10.52 14.84
N PHE A 78 -1.09 -9.84 13.70
CA PHE A 78 -1.89 -10.22 12.54
C PHE A 78 -1.55 -11.63 12.06
N ARG A 79 -2.60 -12.43 11.73
CA ARG A 79 -2.46 -13.82 11.25
C ARG A 79 -3.41 -14.12 10.07
N GLY A 80 -4.08 -13.13 9.55
CA GLY A 80 -5.01 -13.27 8.43
C GLY A 80 -4.32 -13.38 7.07
N ALA A 81 -5.11 -13.47 6.02
CA ALA A 81 -4.61 -13.47 4.63
C ALA A 81 -4.31 -12.05 4.15
N ILE A 82 -3.30 -11.92 3.27
CA ILE A 82 -2.98 -10.71 2.52
C ILE A 82 -3.31 -11.00 1.06
N TYR A 83 -4.48 -10.53 0.60
CA TYR A 83 -4.92 -10.71 -0.77
C TYR A 83 -4.36 -9.61 -1.66
N CYS A 84 -3.73 -9.99 -2.75
CA CYS A 84 -3.20 -9.09 -3.78
C CYS A 84 -3.11 -9.82 -5.12
N THR A 85 -2.81 -9.11 -6.21
CA THR A 85 -2.60 -9.76 -7.52
C THR A 85 -1.29 -10.56 -7.54
N ASP A 86 -1.15 -11.51 -8.50
CA ASP A 86 0.07 -12.31 -8.66
C ASP A 86 1.32 -11.44 -8.79
N ALA A 87 1.30 -10.44 -9.67
CA ALA A 87 2.46 -9.57 -9.87
C ALA A 87 2.78 -8.71 -8.64
N THR A 88 1.77 -8.29 -7.88
CA THR A 88 1.98 -7.63 -6.58
C THR A 88 2.64 -8.58 -5.59
N ALA A 89 2.23 -9.85 -5.53
CA ALA A 89 2.84 -10.85 -4.66
C ALA A 89 4.33 -11.07 -4.98
N ASP A 90 4.68 -11.16 -6.26
CA ASP A 90 6.09 -11.27 -6.71
C ASP A 90 6.91 -10.04 -6.31
N LEU A 91 6.35 -8.84 -6.47
CA LEU A 91 7.01 -7.59 -6.06
C LEU A 91 7.18 -7.49 -4.54
N LEU A 92 6.20 -7.94 -3.75
CA LEU A 92 6.29 -7.94 -2.28
C LEU A 92 7.48 -8.75 -1.78
N GLU A 93 7.82 -9.85 -2.45
CA GLU A 93 8.98 -10.66 -2.06
C GLU A 93 10.29 -9.87 -2.07
N VAL A 94 10.46 -9.01 -3.05
CA VAL A 94 11.64 -8.15 -3.18
C VAL A 94 11.52 -6.92 -2.27
N MET A 95 10.39 -6.21 -2.36
CA MET A 95 10.19 -4.93 -1.71
C MET A 95 10.23 -5.01 -0.17
N LEU A 96 9.56 -6.01 0.42
CA LEU A 96 9.51 -6.14 1.88
C LEU A 96 10.86 -6.59 2.45
N LYS A 97 11.59 -7.48 1.77
CA LYS A 97 12.93 -7.90 2.21
C LYS A 97 13.93 -6.75 2.13
N ASP A 98 13.92 -5.98 1.05
CA ASP A 98 14.77 -4.79 0.89
C ASP A 98 14.45 -3.75 1.96
N SER A 99 13.19 -3.46 2.20
CA SER A 99 12.76 -2.55 3.25
C SER A 99 13.19 -3.02 4.66
N GLY A 100 13.06 -4.33 4.96
CA GLY A 100 13.57 -4.91 6.21
C GLY A 100 15.08 -4.72 6.37
N PHE A 101 15.84 -4.96 5.30
CA PHE A 101 17.28 -4.73 5.28
C PHE A 101 17.65 -3.25 5.53
N ILE A 102 16.94 -2.33 4.89
CA ILE A 102 17.13 -0.88 5.09
C ILE A 102 16.89 -0.53 6.55
N HIS A 103 15.79 -0.98 7.17
CA HIS A 103 15.50 -0.72 8.58
C HIS A 103 16.57 -1.29 9.52
N GLU A 104 17.10 -2.49 9.25
CA GLU A 104 18.20 -3.06 10.01
C GLU A 104 19.47 -2.19 9.92
N LYS A 105 19.83 -1.73 8.70
CA LYS A 105 21.01 -0.88 8.49
C LYS A 105 20.87 0.50 9.12
N GLU A 106 19.70 1.10 9.05
CA GLU A 106 19.42 2.38 9.71
C GLU A 106 19.50 2.25 11.24
N ALA A 107 18.93 1.19 11.81
CA ALA A 107 18.99 0.92 13.24
C ALA A 107 20.44 0.67 13.71
N GLU A 108 21.25 -0.10 12.96
CA GLU A 108 22.68 -0.29 13.22
C GLU A 108 23.45 1.05 13.20
N TRP A 109 23.20 1.88 12.20
CA TRP A 109 23.86 3.18 12.07
C TRP A 109 23.48 4.10 13.23
N GLN A 110 22.20 4.20 13.56
CA GLN A 110 21.69 5.02 14.65
C GLN A 110 22.18 4.51 16.01
N SER A 111 22.24 3.19 16.21
CA SER A 111 22.75 2.58 17.44
C SER A 111 24.23 2.93 17.67
N ARG A 112 25.08 2.83 16.64
CA ARG A 112 26.49 3.26 16.72
C ARG A 112 26.64 4.74 17.09
N LYS A 113 25.76 5.59 16.58
CA LYS A 113 25.72 7.03 16.92
C LYS A 113 25.27 7.26 18.37
N ASN A 114 24.27 6.52 18.81
CA ASN A 114 23.73 6.58 20.17
C ASN A 114 24.75 6.10 21.20
N GLU A 115 25.48 5.00 20.96
CA GLU A 115 26.53 4.48 21.83
C GLU A 115 27.65 5.53 22.07
N ARG A 116 28.08 6.21 21.00
CA ARG A 116 29.05 7.31 21.11
C ARG A 116 28.56 8.49 21.96
N ALA A 117 27.24 8.65 22.06
CA ALA A 117 26.58 9.69 22.84
C ALA A 117 26.09 9.18 24.22
N GLY A 118 26.42 7.94 24.62
CA GLY A 118 25.98 7.33 25.88
C GLY A 118 24.48 7.02 25.94
N ARG A 119 23.81 6.83 24.76
CA ARG A 119 22.39 6.52 24.64
C ARG A 119 22.18 5.03 24.32
N LYS A 120 20.95 4.55 24.53
CA LYS A 120 20.58 3.16 24.21
C LYS A 120 20.58 2.91 22.70
N PRO A 121 20.89 1.67 22.26
CA PRO A 121 20.67 1.22 20.89
C PRO A 121 19.21 1.38 20.46
N VAL A 122 19.00 1.43 19.14
CA VAL A 122 17.68 1.47 18.49
C VAL A 122 17.41 0.12 17.83
N GLU A 123 16.21 -0.38 17.96
CA GLU A 123 15.77 -1.57 17.24
C GLU A 123 15.15 -1.17 15.88
N PRO A 124 15.29 -2.02 14.83
CA PRO A 124 14.62 -1.78 13.57
C PRO A 124 13.09 -1.92 13.73
N LEU A 125 12.36 -1.18 12.93
CA LEU A 125 10.89 -1.27 12.88
C LEU A 125 10.45 -2.71 12.66
N TYR A 126 11.08 -3.38 11.69
CA TYR A 126 11.04 -4.81 11.44
C TYR A 126 12.33 -5.26 10.73
N THR A 127 12.55 -6.56 10.66
CA THR A 127 13.74 -7.19 10.09
C THR A 127 13.42 -7.88 8.77
N VAL A 128 14.45 -8.31 8.02
CA VAL A 128 14.30 -9.20 6.86
C VAL A 128 13.52 -10.46 7.24
N LYS A 129 13.78 -11.03 8.42
CA LYS A 129 13.07 -12.21 8.91
C LYS A 129 11.58 -11.95 9.14
N ASP A 130 11.21 -10.78 9.66
CA ASP A 130 9.80 -10.39 9.81
C ASP A 130 9.11 -10.26 8.44
N SER A 131 9.85 -9.77 7.42
CA SER A 131 9.38 -9.70 6.04
C SER A 131 9.13 -11.11 5.45
N GLU A 132 10.08 -12.04 5.64
CA GLU A 132 9.92 -13.43 5.20
C GLU A 132 8.75 -14.14 5.89
N GLU A 133 8.51 -13.87 7.15
CA GLU A 133 7.34 -14.39 7.88
C GLU A 133 6.05 -13.85 7.28
N THR A 134 6.02 -12.56 6.92
CA THR A 134 4.86 -11.90 6.31
C THR A 134 4.46 -12.52 4.98
N LEU A 135 5.42 -12.89 4.14
CA LEU A 135 5.16 -13.50 2.83
C LEU A 135 4.37 -14.81 2.92
N LYS A 136 4.39 -15.52 4.04
CA LYS A 136 3.61 -16.74 4.26
C LYS A 136 2.09 -16.48 4.30
N TYR A 137 1.67 -15.25 4.56
CA TYR A 137 0.27 -14.83 4.62
C TYR A 137 -0.24 -14.31 3.28
N VAL A 138 0.63 -14.08 2.29
CA VAL A 138 0.25 -13.58 0.96
C VAL A 138 -0.55 -14.64 0.21
N ARG A 139 -1.66 -14.21 -0.38
CA ARG A 139 -2.59 -15.05 -1.17
C ARG A 139 -2.87 -14.33 -2.49
N PRO A 140 -2.16 -14.72 -3.55
CA PRO A 140 -2.37 -14.16 -4.86
C PRO A 140 -3.78 -14.44 -5.39
N VAL A 141 -4.36 -13.47 -6.08
CA VAL A 141 -5.68 -13.56 -6.73
C VAL A 141 -5.59 -13.02 -8.14
N MET A 142 -6.48 -13.50 -9.01
CA MET A 142 -6.54 -13.07 -10.40
C MET A 142 -7.35 -11.77 -10.54
N TYR A 143 -6.99 -10.95 -11.53
CA TYR A 143 -7.82 -9.83 -11.95
C TYR A 143 -9.18 -10.30 -12.46
N ASP A 144 -10.17 -9.43 -12.39
CA ASP A 144 -11.52 -9.57 -12.96
C ASP A 144 -12.30 -10.78 -12.42
N GLN A 145 -11.85 -11.39 -11.32
CA GLN A 145 -12.52 -12.51 -10.68
C GLN A 145 -13.11 -12.11 -9.33
N LEU A 146 -14.42 -12.38 -9.16
CA LEU A 146 -15.09 -12.22 -7.88
C LEU A 146 -14.71 -13.38 -6.96
N PHE A 147 -14.23 -13.10 -5.76
CA PHE A 147 -14.07 -14.10 -4.70
C PHE A 147 -14.63 -13.62 -3.37
N GLU A 148 -14.97 -14.57 -2.51
CA GLU A 148 -15.51 -14.29 -1.18
C GLU A 148 -14.39 -14.22 -0.17
N ILE A 149 -14.31 -13.11 0.58
CA ILE A 149 -13.40 -12.99 1.73
C ILE A 149 -14.01 -13.74 2.92
N ASN A 150 -15.30 -13.47 3.17
CA ASN A 150 -16.12 -14.08 4.21
C ASN A 150 -17.59 -14.05 3.80
N ASP A 151 -18.51 -14.38 4.69
CA ASP A 151 -19.96 -14.46 4.44
C ASP A 151 -20.60 -13.09 4.14
N GLU A 152 -20.01 -11.98 4.59
CA GLU A 152 -20.50 -10.61 4.36
C GLU A 152 -19.76 -9.89 3.21
N MET A 153 -18.56 -10.36 2.82
CA MET A 153 -17.68 -9.58 1.95
C MET A 153 -17.18 -10.35 0.73
N LYS A 154 -17.33 -9.70 -0.44
CA LYS A 154 -16.80 -10.18 -1.72
C LYS A 154 -15.95 -9.11 -2.36
N VAL A 155 -14.93 -9.50 -3.12
CA VAL A 155 -13.98 -8.56 -3.72
C VAL A 155 -13.64 -8.93 -5.16
N VAL A 156 -13.35 -7.91 -5.97
CA VAL A 156 -12.75 -8.02 -7.31
C VAL A 156 -11.58 -7.06 -7.37
N PHE A 157 -10.46 -7.52 -7.94
CA PHE A 157 -9.31 -6.71 -8.29
C PHE A 157 -9.37 -6.39 -9.78
N ASN A 158 -9.36 -5.10 -10.13
CA ASN A 158 -9.33 -4.61 -11.51
C ASN A 158 -8.01 -3.88 -11.74
N ASP A 159 -7.48 -3.92 -12.97
CA ASP A 159 -6.21 -3.28 -13.27
C ASP A 159 -6.28 -1.76 -13.04
N ALA A 160 -5.37 -1.22 -12.24
CA ALA A 160 -5.27 0.21 -11.95
C ALA A 160 -4.31 0.96 -12.88
N GLY A 161 -3.54 0.25 -13.72
CA GLY A 161 -2.63 0.83 -14.70
C GLY A 161 -1.46 1.64 -14.11
N HIS A 162 -1.19 1.54 -12.81
CA HIS A 162 -0.20 2.35 -12.10
C HIS A 162 1.19 1.71 -12.12
N ILE A 163 1.32 0.49 -11.61
CA ILE A 163 2.49 -0.38 -11.75
C ILE A 163 2.03 -1.81 -12.07
N LEU A 164 2.96 -2.70 -12.40
CA LEU A 164 2.63 -4.12 -12.57
C LEU A 164 1.96 -4.66 -11.31
N GLY A 165 0.80 -5.28 -11.48
CA GLY A 165 0.03 -5.84 -10.38
C GLY A 165 -0.88 -4.85 -9.63
N SER A 166 -0.81 -3.55 -9.91
CA SER A 166 -1.66 -2.57 -9.23
C SER A 166 -3.14 -2.78 -9.50
N ALA A 167 -3.97 -2.61 -8.49
CA ALA A 167 -5.40 -2.88 -8.59
C ALA A 167 -6.29 -1.79 -8.00
N ILE A 168 -7.37 -1.51 -8.72
CA ILE A 168 -8.58 -0.90 -8.19
C ILE A 168 -9.37 -2.04 -7.53
N ILE A 169 -9.78 -1.86 -6.29
CA ILE A 169 -10.49 -2.86 -5.51
C ILE A 169 -11.97 -2.51 -5.47
N GLU A 170 -12.82 -3.39 -5.98
CA GLU A 170 -14.25 -3.35 -5.79
C GLU A 170 -14.61 -4.30 -4.65
N LEU A 171 -15.21 -3.80 -3.59
CA LEU A 171 -15.59 -4.54 -2.40
C LEU A 171 -17.10 -4.43 -2.18
N TRP A 172 -17.79 -5.55 -2.18
CA TRP A 172 -19.21 -5.65 -1.79
C TRP A 172 -19.30 -6.09 -0.34
N THR A 173 -20.03 -5.33 0.46
CA THR A 173 -20.26 -5.61 1.88
C THR A 173 -21.76 -5.74 2.13
N ALA A 174 -22.19 -6.91 2.61
CA ALA A 174 -23.56 -7.14 3.05
C ALA A 174 -23.74 -6.57 4.46
N GLU A 175 -24.82 -5.84 4.68
CA GLU A 175 -25.20 -5.30 6.00
C GLU A 175 -26.74 -5.24 6.06
N ASP A 176 -27.34 -5.94 7.01
CA ASP A 176 -28.77 -6.18 7.05
C ASP A 176 -29.28 -6.77 5.72
N ASP A 177 -30.32 -6.17 5.13
CA ASP A 177 -30.90 -6.56 3.84
C ASP A 177 -30.26 -5.85 2.65
N ASN A 178 -29.15 -5.10 2.84
CA ASN A 178 -28.52 -4.31 1.80
C ASN A 178 -27.12 -4.83 1.46
N VAL A 179 -26.69 -4.58 0.23
CA VAL A 179 -25.31 -4.80 -0.21
C VAL A 179 -24.74 -3.50 -0.73
N TYR A 180 -23.66 -3.03 -0.10
CA TYR A 180 -22.99 -1.80 -0.48
C TYR A 180 -21.71 -2.10 -1.25
N LYS A 181 -21.51 -1.40 -2.37
CA LYS A 181 -20.30 -1.49 -3.18
C LYS A 181 -19.37 -0.33 -2.85
N THR A 182 -18.23 -0.63 -2.24
CA THR A 182 -17.12 0.31 -2.02
C THR A 182 -16.07 0.09 -3.12
N VAL A 183 -15.60 1.18 -3.72
CA VAL A 183 -14.45 1.17 -4.64
C VAL A 183 -13.27 1.88 -3.97
N PHE A 184 -12.14 1.18 -3.91
CA PHE A 184 -10.88 1.74 -3.45
C PHE A 184 -9.90 1.79 -4.64
N SER A 185 -9.48 3.00 -5.02
CA SER A 185 -8.66 3.16 -6.22
C SER A 185 -7.24 2.62 -6.08
N GLY A 186 -6.70 2.55 -4.85
CA GLY A 186 -5.25 2.58 -4.71
C GLY A 186 -4.69 3.79 -5.46
N ASP A 187 -3.52 3.65 -6.04
CA ASP A 187 -2.95 4.63 -6.96
C ASP A 187 -3.36 4.31 -8.39
N LEU A 188 -3.72 5.35 -9.14
CA LEU A 188 -4.19 5.22 -10.52
C LEU A 188 -3.08 5.53 -11.53
N GLY A 189 -3.02 4.73 -12.59
CA GLY A 189 -2.14 4.97 -13.72
C GLY A 189 -2.67 6.05 -14.67
N VAL A 190 -1.81 6.43 -15.60
CA VAL A 190 -2.12 7.33 -16.71
C VAL A 190 -2.39 6.50 -17.97
N LEU A 191 -3.35 6.92 -18.78
CA LEU A 191 -3.70 6.27 -20.04
C LEU A 191 -2.50 6.20 -21.01
N ASP A 192 -2.53 5.23 -21.90
CA ASP A 192 -1.56 5.06 -23.00
C ASP A 192 -0.10 4.88 -22.54
N ARG A 193 0.13 4.28 -21.36
CA ARG A 193 1.49 3.96 -20.90
C ARG A 193 2.02 2.68 -21.57
N PRO A 194 3.28 2.68 -22.03
CA PRO A 194 3.91 1.45 -22.51
C PRO A 194 3.94 0.37 -21.42
N ILE A 195 3.70 -0.90 -21.79
CA ILE A 195 3.77 -2.09 -20.95
C ILE A 195 2.59 -2.27 -19.97
N LEU A 196 2.03 -1.20 -19.44
CA LEU A 196 0.90 -1.24 -18.52
C LEU A 196 -0.42 -1.21 -19.28
N ARG A 197 -1.46 -1.80 -18.69
CA ARG A 197 -2.82 -1.62 -19.17
C ARG A 197 -3.37 -0.27 -18.71
N ASP A 198 -4.35 0.24 -19.42
CA ASP A 198 -5.09 1.41 -18.96
C ASP A 198 -5.91 1.07 -17.70
N PRO A 199 -6.09 2.03 -16.78
CA PRO A 199 -6.94 1.84 -15.62
C PRO A 199 -8.36 1.41 -16.00
N THR A 200 -8.87 0.40 -15.31
CA THR A 200 -10.25 -0.07 -15.52
C THR A 200 -11.24 0.99 -15.09
N ILE A 201 -12.23 1.28 -15.97
CA ILE A 201 -13.27 2.26 -15.68
C ILE A 201 -14.39 1.59 -14.86
N ILE A 202 -14.52 1.95 -13.60
CA ILE A 202 -15.60 1.48 -12.74
C ILE A 202 -16.83 2.38 -12.90
N LYS A 203 -17.97 1.79 -13.27
CA LYS A 203 -19.18 2.55 -13.65
C LYS A 203 -20.11 2.89 -12.50
N LYS A 204 -20.10 2.09 -11.41
CA LYS A 204 -21.03 2.24 -10.29
C LYS A 204 -20.33 1.90 -8.98
N ALA A 205 -20.60 2.68 -7.95
CA ALA A 205 -20.21 2.45 -6.58
C ALA A 205 -21.20 3.19 -5.65
N ASP A 206 -21.37 2.70 -4.43
CA ASP A 206 -22.08 3.42 -3.37
C ASP A 206 -21.10 4.33 -2.63
N TYR A 207 -19.87 3.84 -2.43
CA TYR A 207 -18.78 4.60 -1.80
C TYR A 207 -17.51 4.52 -2.65
N VAL A 208 -16.76 5.63 -2.71
CA VAL A 208 -15.48 5.72 -3.41
C VAL A 208 -14.43 6.26 -2.46
N ILE A 209 -13.34 5.50 -2.29
CA ILE A 209 -12.10 5.94 -1.65
C ILE A 209 -11.09 6.09 -2.77
N MET A 210 -10.62 7.31 -3.04
CA MET A 210 -9.82 7.62 -4.21
C MET A 210 -8.64 8.51 -3.84
N GLU A 211 -7.48 8.27 -4.46
CA GLU A 211 -6.35 9.18 -4.36
C GLU A 211 -6.69 10.58 -4.90
N SER A 212 -5.99 11.58 -4.38
CA SER A 212 -6.14 12.97 -4.85
C SER A 212 -4.81 13.68 -5.04
N THR A 213 -3.74 12.95 -5.30
CA THR A 213 -2.37 13.45 -5.49
C THR A 213 -2.30 14.52 -6.58
N TYR A 214 -3.01 14.32 -7.67
CA TYR A 214 -3.15 15.27 -8.77
C TYR A 214 -4.54 15.96 -8.81
N GLY A 215 -5.26 15.99 -7.70
CA GLY A 215 -6.62 16.56 -7.63
C GLY A 215 -6.72 18.05 -7.96
N ASN A 216 -5.62 18.80 -7.88
CA ASN A 216 -5.56 20.24 -8.16
C ASN A 216 -4.60 20.63 -9.30
N ARG A 217 -4.07 19.66 -10.06
CA ARG A 217 -3.12 19.92 -11.16
C ARG A 217 -3.20 18.85 -12.24
N LEU A 218 -2.74 19.17 -13.44
CA LEU A 218 -2.63 18.24 -14.56
C LEU A 218 -1.20 17.70 -14.66
N HIS A 219 -1.05 16.48 -15.18
CA HIS A 219 0.23 15.96 -15.61
C HIS A 219 0.76 16.76 -16.82
N PRO A 220 2.08 17.00 -16.93
CA PRO A 220 2.68 17.55 -18.16
C PRO A 220 2.40 16.62 -19.35
N GLU A 221 2.26 17.20 -20.56
CA GLU A 221 2.11 16.41 -21.77
C GLU A 221 3.36 15.57 -22.06
N ASN A 222 3.20 14.28 -22.37
CA ASN A 222 4.31 13.35 -22.59
C ASN A 222 5.23 13.76 -23.75
N ALA A 223 4.68 14.37 -24.81
CA ALA A 223 5.46 14.79 -26.00
C ALA A 223 6.56 15.80 -25.64
N THR A 224 6.27 16.75 -24.74
CA THR A 224 7.25 17.76 -24.31
C THR A 224 8.30 17.21 -23.35
N SER A 225 7.99 16.14 -22.63
CA SER A 225 8.88 15.55 -21.62
C SER A 225 10.11 14.88 -22.24
N ILE A 226 9.97 14.22 -23.40
CA ILE A 226 11.08 13.57 -24.11
C ILE A 226 12.05 14.62 -24.66
N GLU A 227 11.53 15.69 -25.26
CA GLU A 227 12.35 16.78 -25.78
C GLU A 227 13.09 17.51 -24.65
N GLN A 228 12.44 17.77 -23.53
CA GLN A 228 13.05 18.35 -22.35
C GLN A 228 14.17 17.49 -21.78
N LEU A 229 13.95 16.16 -21.67
CA LEU A 229 14.97 15.23 -21.21
C LEU A 229 16.20 15.23 -22.15
N LEU A 230 15.96 15.17 -23.46
CA LEU A 230 17.02 15.22 -24.46
C LEU A 230 17.83 16.52 -24.36
N ASP A 231 17.17 17.67 -24.23
CA ASP A 231 17.80 18.98 -24.06
C ASP A 231 18.67 19.05 -22.78
N ILE A 232 18.15 18.51 -21.65
CA ILE A 232 18.91 18.42 -20.39
C ILE A 232 20.16 17.55 -20.57
N VAL A 233 20.02 16.37 -21.19
CA VAL A 233 21.15 15.46 -21.43
C VAL A 233 22.21 16.15 -22.30
N ILE A 234 21.82 16.76 -23.44
CA ILE A 234 22.75 17.46 -24.34
C ILE A 234 23.48 18.60 -23.63
N LYS A 235 22.74 19.44 -22.87
CA LYS A 235 23.32 20.55 -22.09
C LYS A 235 24.28 20.08 -20.98
N THR A 236 24.01 18.92 -20.40
CA THR A 236 24.85 18.38 -19.32
C THR A 236 26.10 17.72 -19.83
N THR A 237 26.01 16.96 -20.94
CA THR A 237 27.12 16.23 -21.53
C THR A 237 28.00 17.11 -22.43
N GLY A 238 27.49 18.23 -22.90
CA GLY A 238 28.24 19.20 -23.76
C GLY A 238 29.06 20.23 -22.96
N ARG A 239 29.25 20.04 -21.65
CA ARG A 239 30.08 20.90 -20.79
C ARG A 239 31.50 20.35 -20.60
#